data_0677bb4fe4f0e40b7cb1cd4095a3514c
#
_entry.id   0677bb4fe4f0e40b7cb1cd4095a3514c
#
_cell.length_a   1.000
_cell.length_b   1.000
_cell.length_c   1.000
_cell.angle_alpha   90.00
_cell.angle_beta   90.00
_cell.angle_gamma   90.00
#
_symmetry.space_group_name_H-M   'P 1'
#
loop_
_entity.id
_entity.type
_entity.pdbx_description
1 polymer ?
#
loop_
_entity_poly.entity_id
_entity_poly.type
_entity_poly.pdbx_seq_one_letter_code
_entity_poly.pdbx_strand_id
1 'polypeptide(L)'
;MGNAWQHIEKTAYDDAIINKYNLETKKFYFSLGSRVEHKNLKWIVSAALQNPESVFVVSGENSYSKGFDESQFPKNIIFTGYISDGEIRSLMANCKAFILPSIYEGFGIPPMEALAENAQIIVSDTSCLPEIYSKSAHYIDPYQLENIDLDKILAEHVEDPEAVLNKYSWEKSAKTLYSLICRCMR
;
A
#
# COMPACT_ATOMS: atom_id res chain seq x y z
N MET A 1 -1.33 -0.99 21.42
CA MET A 1 -2.25 -1.86 20.63
C MET A 1 -2.18 -1.37 19.21
N GLY A 2 -1.99 -2.24 18.25
CA GLY A 2 -1.92 -1.91 16.84
C GLY A 2 -3.04 -2.56 16.04
N ASN A 3 -3.22 -2.10 14.82
CA ASN A 3 -4.03 -2.78 13.82
C ASN A 3 -3.29 -4.04 13.34
N ALA A 4 -3.90 -4.80 12.46
CA ALA A 4 -3.34 -6.03 11.92
C ALA A 4 -3.92 -6.35 10.54
N TRP A 5 -3.45 -7.40 9.93
CA TRP A 5 -3.63 -7.75 8.51
C TRP A 5 -4.39 -9.07 8.28
N GLN A 6 -4.59 -9.89 9.31
CA GLN A 6 -5.10 -11.26 9.18
C GLN A 6 -6.47 -11.40 8.51
N HIS A 7 -7.21 -10.32 8.34
CA HIS A 7 -8.49 -10.36 7.62
C HIS A 7 -8.31 -10.61 6.12
N ILE A 8 -7.18 -10.18 5.53
CA ILE A 8 -6.92 -10.40 4.09
C ILE A 8 -6.79 -11.89 3.75
N GLU A 9 -6.22 -12.69 4.65
CA GLU A 9 -6.08 -14.15 4.43
C GLU A 9 -7.41 -14.86 4.26
N LYS A 10 -8.50 -14.33 4.82
CA LYS A 10 -9.85 -14.91 4.73
C LYS A 10 -10.61 -14.48 3.49
N THR A 11 -10.08 -13.53 2.75
CA THR A 11 -10.69 -12.99 1.53
C THR A 11 -10.29 -13.87 0.36
N ALA A 12 -11.24 -14.32 -0.45
CA ALA A 12 -10.92 -15.04 -1.68
C ALA A 12 -10.29 -14.11 -2.73
N TYR A 13 -9.35 -14.62 -3.53
CA TYR A 13 -8.81 -13.87 -4.66
C TYR A 13 -9.89 -13.66 -5.73
N ASP A 14 -9.88 -12.49 -6.36
CA ASP A 14 -10.63 -12.20 -7.58
C ASP A 14 -9.67 -11.71 -8.67
N ASP A 15 -9.14 -12.68 -9.42
CA ASP A 15 -8.15 -12.42 -10.48
C ASP A 15 -8.77 -11.85 -11.76
N ALA A 16 -10.10 -11.67 -11.81
CA ALA A 16 -10.76 -11.04 -12.96
C ALA A 16 -10.21 -9.63 -13.22
N ILE A 17 -9.79 -8.92 -12.16
CA ILE A 17 -9.19 -7.58 -12.27
C ILE A 17 -7.85 -7.61 -13.02
N ILE A 18 -7.03 -8.63 -12.82
CA ILE A 18 -5.75 -8.79 -13.53
C ILE A 18 -5.99 -8.88 -15.03
N ASN A 19 -6.96 -9.73 -15.42
CA ASN A 19 -7.34 -9.90 -16.84
C ASN A 19 -7.99 -8.64 -17.42
N LYS A 20 -8.86 -7.97 -16.65
CA LYS A 20 -9.58 -6.76 -17.06
C LYS A 20 -8.64 -5.64 -17.50
N TYR A 21 -7.51 -5.49 -16.83
CA TYR A 21 -6.53 -4.43 -17.10
C TYR A 21 -5.27 -4.96 -17.82
N ASN A 22 -5.25 -6.22 -18.27
CA ASN A 22 -4.11 -6.87 -18.92
C ASN A 22 -2.81 -6.73 -18.12
N LEU A 23 -2.89 -6.94 -16.80
CA LEU A 23 -1.75 -6.80 -15.91
C LEU A 23 -0.86 -8.04 -15.96
N GLU A 24 0.44 -7.84 -16.01
CA GLU A 24 1.43 -8.90 -15.93
C GLU A 24 1.94 -9.03 -14.49
N THR A 25 1.91 -10.26 -13.96
CA THR A 25 2.39 -10.55 -12.59
C THR A 25 3.81 -10.05 -12.37
N LYS A 26 4.03 -9.35 -11.25
CA LYS A 26 5.29 -8.74 -10.83
C LYS A 26 5.85 -7.68 -11.79
N LYS A 27 5.00 -7.09 -12.65
CA LYS A 27 5.40 -6.02 -13.57
C LYS A 27 4.67 -4.68 -13.35
N PHE A 28 3.75 -4.62 -12.39
CA PHE A 28 3.05 -3.37 -12.06
C PHE A 28 3.21 -3.01 -10.60
N TYR A 29 3.06 -1.73 -10.30
CA TYR A 29 3.01 -1.16 -8.96
C TYR A 29 1.56 -0.94 -8.57
N PHE A 30 1.23 -1.17 -7.29
CA PHE A 30 -0.14 -1.00 -6.80
C PHE A 30 -0.19 0.00 -5.66
N SER A 31 -1.18 0.87 -5.65
CA SER A 31 -1.49 1.80 -4.56
C SER A 31 -2.98 1.81 -4.27
N LEU A 32 -3.33 1.78 -2.99
CA LEU A 32 -4.70 1.71 -2.51
C LEU A 32 -5.00 2.88 -1.56
N GLY A 33 -6.15 3.51 -1.77
CA GLY A 33 -6.70 4.51 -0.87
C GLY A 33 -7.47 5.60 -1.60
N SER A 34 -8.27 6.33 -0.84
CA SER A 34 -8.96 7.52 -1.36
C SER A 34 -7.94 8.56 -1.83
N ARG A 35 -8.26 9.25 -2.92
CA ARG A 35 -7.38 10.26 -3.54
C ARG A 35 -7.41 11.58 -2.76
N VAL A 36 -7.22 11.52 -1.44
CA VAL A 36 -7.11 12.70 -0.57
C VAL A 36 -5.65 13.17 -0.52
N GLU A 37 -5.45 14.44 -0.19
CA GLU A 37 -4.16 15.11 -0.28
C GLU A 37 -3.03 14.37 0.45
N HIS A 38 -3.30 13.90 1.69
CA HIS A 38 -2.28 13.22 2.49
C HIS A 38 -1.86 11.84 1.94
N LYS A 39 -2.65 11.20 1.04
CA LYS A 39 -2.25 9.97 0.33
C LYS A 39 -1.28 10.23 -0.82
N ASN A 40 -1.05 11.50 -1.15
CA ASN A 40 0.03 11.96 -2.01
C ASN A 40 0.09 11.31 -3.40
N LEU A 41 -1.07 11.29 -4.10
CA LEU A 41 -1.12 10.85 -5.50
C LEU A 41 -0.08 11.58 -6.39
N LYS A 42 0.29 12.81 -6.02
CA LYS A 42 1.29 13.60 -6.72
C LYS A 42 2.65 12.87 -6.81
N TRP A 43 3.07 12.18 -5.75
CA TRP A 43 4.28 11.37 -5.77
C TRP A 43 4.17 10.21 -6.77
N ILE A 44 3.03 9.51 -6.82
CA ILE A 44 2.79 8.42 -7.78
C ILE A 44 2.84 8.94 -9.22
N VAL A 45 2.24 10.11 -9.47
CA VAL A 45 2.30 10.75 -10.79
C VAL A 45 3.75 11.07 -11.18
N SER A 46 4.53 11.65 -10.26
CA SER A 46 5.96 11.94 -10.50
C SER A 46 6.78 10.67 -10.74
N ALA A 47 6.50 9.59 -10.00
CA ALA A 47 7.12 8.30 -10.21
C ALA A 47 6.76 7.71 -11.60
N ALA A 48 5.49 7.80 -12.00
CA ALA A 48 5.03 7.31 -13.30
C ALA A 48 5.67 8.05 -14.48
N LEU A 49 5.81 9.37 -14.38
CA LEU A 49 6.47 10.18 -15.41
C LEU A 49 7.96 9.82 -15.58
N GLN A 50 8.64 9.46 -14.49
CA GLN A 50 10.07 9.14 -14.48
C GLN A 50 10.37 7.66 -14.75
N ASN A 51 9.33 6.79 -14.69
CA ASN A 51 9.43 5.37 -14.99
C ASN A 51 8.39 4.97 -16.05
N PRO A 52 8.52 5.44 -17.31
CA PRO A 52 7.48 5.34 -18.33
C PRO A 52 7.17 3.89 -18.76
N GLU A 53 8.10 2.96 -18.59
CA GLU A 53 7.92 1.53 -18.91
C GLU A 53 7.20 0.76 -17.78
N SER A 54 7.00 1.39 -16.62
CA SER A 54 6.31 0.79 -15.48
C SER A 54 4.82 1.10 -15.50
N VAL A 55 3.99 0.13 -15.12
CA VAL A 55 2.54 0.30 -14.97
C VAL A 55 2.20 0.56 -13.51
N PHE A 56 1.35 1.55 -13.26
CA PHE A 56 0.85 1.90 -11.93
C PHE A 56 -0.66 1.67 -11.87
N VAL A 57 -1.11 0.88 -10.93
CA VAL A 57 -2.54 0.67 -10.65
C VAL A 57 -2.89 1.44 -9.38
N VAL A 58 -3.84 2.35 -9.48
CA VAL A 58 -4.28 3.20 -8.36
C VAL A 58 -5.77 2.97 -8.13
N SER A 59 -6.09 2.40 -6.97
CA SER A 59 -7.47 2.09 -6.57
C SER A 59 -7.95 3.01 -5.46
N GLY A 60 -9.25 3.23 -5.41
CA GLY A 60 -9.93 4.03 -4.40
C GLY A 60 -10.88 5.05 -5.00
N GLU A 61 -11.78 5.54 -4.17
CA GLU A 61 -12.75 6.54 -4.60
C GLU A 61 -12.08 7.86 -4.99
N ASN A 62 -12.65 8.49 -6.00
CA ASN A 62 -12.28 9.83 -6.41
C ASN A 62 -12.92 10.85 -5.43
N SER A 63 -12.23 11.16 -4.35
CA SER A 63 -12.69 12.13 -3.34
C SER A 63 -12.61 13.59 -3.80
N TYR A 64 -11.92 13.86 -4.90
CA TYR A 64 -11.92 15.17 -5.54
C TYR A 64 -13.18 15.31 -6.41
N SER A 65 -14.29 15.62 -5.76
CA SER A 65 -15.53 15.97 -6.42
C SER A 65 -15.33 17.24 -7.26
N LYS A 66 -15.50 17.16 -8.57
CA LYS A 66 -15.43 18.18 -9.61
C LYS A 66 -14.01 18.52 -10.10
N GLY A 67 -13.67 17.98 -11.25
CA GLY A 67 -12.50 18.38 -12.03
C GLY A 67 -11.35 17.39 -12.10
N PHE A 68 -11.52 16.15 -11.60
CA PHE A 68 -10.53 15.11 -11.81
C PHE A 68 -10.70 14.56 -13.24
N ASP A 69 -9.80 14.97 -14.12
CA ASP A 69 -9.75 14.52 -15.50
C ASP A 69 -8.57 13.53 -15.63
N GLU A 70 -8.89 12.25 -15.77
CA GLU A 70 -7.89 11.18 -15.91
C GLU A 70 -7.02 11.36 -17.15
N SER A 71 -7.49 12.08 -18.17
CA SER A 71 -6.72 12.35 -19.39
C SER A 71 -5.48 13.23 -19.17
N GLN A 72 -5.40 13.92 -18.04
CA GLN A 72 -4.27 14.77 -17.64
C GLN A 72 -3.14 14.00 -16.97
N PHE A 73 -3.35 12.71 -16.67
CA PHE A 73 -2.37 11.87 -16.00
C PHE A 73 -1.53 11.06 -17.00
N PRO A 74 -0.34 10.61 -16.59
CA PRO A 74 0.48 9.71 -17.40
C PRO A 74 -0.30 8.45 -17.82
N LYS A 75 -0.15 8.04 -19.10
CA LYS A 75 -0.90 6.90 -19.66
C LYS A 75 -0.58 5.55 -19.02
N ASN A 76 0.53 5.45 -18.31
CA ASN A 76 0.95 4.27 -17.56
C ASN A 76 0.35 4.21 -16.15
N ILE A 77 -0.59 5.12 -15.79
CA ILE A 77 -1.40 5.03 -14.57
C ILE A 77 -2.79 4.53 -14.95
N ILE A 78 -3.21 3.44 -14.31
CA ILE A 78 -4.55 2.86 -14.43
C ILE A 78 -5.33 3.19 -13.16
N PHE A 79 -6.40 3.94 -13.29
CA PHE A 79 -7.32 4.22 -12.19
C PHE A 79 -8.48 3.24 -12.22
N THR A 80 -8.63 2.42 -11.19
CA THR A 80 -9.68 1.39 -11.14
C THR A 80 -10.98 1.88 -10.52
N GLY A 81 -10.94 2.99 -9.78
CA GLY A 81 -12.02 3.38 -8.89
C GLY A 81 -12.13 2.45 -7.68
N TYR A 82 -13.35 2.30 -7.14
CA TYR A 82 -13.62 1.34 -6.08
C TYR A 82 -13.54 -0.10 -6.61
N ILE A 83 -12.90 -0.96 -5.84
CA ILE A 83 -12.75 -2.39 -6.12
C ILE A 83 -13.04 -3.22 -4.86
N SER A 84 -13.37 -4.49 -5.03
CA SER A 84 -13.65 -5.41 -3.93
C SER A 84 -12.38 -5.83 -3.17
N ASP A 85 -12.54 -6.34 -1.96
CA ASP A 85 -11.43 -6.86 -1.16
C ASP A 85 -10.72 -8.04 -1.86
N GLY A 86 -11.45 -8.86 -2.63
CA GLY A 86 -10.88 -9.94 -3.43
C GLY A 86 -9.99 -9.43 -4.56
N GLU A 87 -10.42 -8.37 -5.26
CA GLU A 87 -9.62 -7.69 -6.28
C GLU A 87 -8.39 -6.99 -5.66
N ILE A 88 -8.53 -6.36 -4.48
CA ILE A 88 -7.41 -5.77 -3.74
C ILE A 88 -6.37 -6.85 -3.42
N ARG A 89 -6.80 -7.98 -2.88
CA ARG A 89 -5.93 -9.11 -2.55
C ARG A 89 -5.18 -9.62 -3.79
N SER A 90 -5.89 -9.82 -4.90
CA SER A 90 -5.29 -10.23 -6.16
C SER A 90 -4.25 -9.24 -6.68
N LEU A 91 -4.53 -7.93 -6.60
CA LEU A 91 -3.56 -6.90 -7.00
C LEU A 91 -2.32 -6.91 -6.08
N MET A 92 -2.49 -7.04 -4.76
CA MET A 92 -1.38 -7.12 -3.81
C MET A 92 -0.50 -8.34 -4.08
N ALA A 93 -1.09 -9.53 -4.28
CA ALA A 93 -0.35 -10.75 -4.55
C ALA A 93 0.45 -10.70 -5.88
N ASN A 94 -0.07 -9.99 -6.88
CA ASN A 94 0.50 -9.95 -8.22
C ASN A 94 1.36 -8.71 -8.51
N CYS A 95 1.34 -7.66 -7.68
CA CYS A 95 2.16 -6.47 -7.94
C CYS A 95 3.67 -6.73 -7.75
N LYS A 96 4.50 -5.92 -8.41
CA LYS A 96 5.95 -5.87 -8.19
C LYS A 96 6.24 -5.28 -6.81
N ALA A 97 5.56 -4.16 -6.49
CA ALA A 97 5.56 -3.58 -5.16
C ALA A 97 4.26 -2.81 -4.90
N PHE A 98 3.86 -2.77 -3.64
CA PHE A 98 2.80 -1.89 -3.15
C PHE A 98 3.41 -0.55 -2.75
N ILE A 99 2.79 0.58 -3.17
CA ILE A 99 3.30 1.92 -2.91
C ILE A 99 2.34 2.69 -2.02
N LEU A 100 2.83 3.22 -0.89
CA LEU A 100 2.11 4.14 0.00
C LEU A 100 2.96 5.38 0.30
N PRO A 101 2.94 6.42 -0.56
CA PRO A 101 3.75 7.61 -0.42
C PRO A 101 3.08 8.66 0.48
N SER A 102 2.27 8.23 1.44
CA SER A 102 1.44 9.11 2.27
C SER A 102 2.28 10.06 3.11
N ILE A 103 1.87 11.31 3.18
CA ILE A 103 2.49 12.33 4.05
C ILE A 103 2.21 12.02 5.53
N TYR A 104 1.04 11.46 5.81
CA TYR A 104 0.61 11.11 7.17
C TYR A 104 -0.23 9.84 7.17
N GLU A 105 0.04 8.95 8.12
CA GLU A 105 -0.73 7.75 8.42
C GLU A 105 -0.90 7.55 9.93
N GLY A 106 -2.01 6.94 10.32
CA GLY A 106 -2.22 6.50 11.70
C GLY A 106 -1.60 5.13 12.00
N PHE A 107 -1.53 4.26 10.98
CA PHE A 107 -0.91 2.94 11.06
C PHE A 107 -0.40 2.44 9.69
N GLY A 108 -1.18 2.62 8.61
CA GLY A 108 -0.80 2.11 7.30
C GLY A 108 -1.09 0.61 7.16
N ILE A 109 -2.34 0.17 7.31
CA ILE A 109 -2.71 -1.26 7.19
C ILE A 109 -2.39 -1.82 5.79
N PRO A 110 -2.71 -1.15 4.66
CA PRO A 110 -2.56 -1.74 3.33
C PRO A 110 -1.15 -2.25 2.98
N PRO A 111 -0.04 -1.57 3.34
CA PRO A 111 1.29 -2.15 3.12
C PRO A 111 1.53 -3.45 3.91
N MET A 112 0.92 -3.59 5.10
CA MET A 112 1.04 -4.82 5.90
C MET A 112 0.29 -5.98 5.25
N GLU A 113 -0.87 -5.70 4.65
CA GLU A 113 -1.63 -6.67 3.85
C GLU A 113 -0.82 -7.10 2.62
N ALA A 114 -0.17 -6.15 1.95
CA ALA A 114 0.69 -6.43 0.81
C ALA A 114 1.91 -7.30 1.20
N LEU A 115 2.54 -7.04 2.35
CA LEU A 115 3.61 -7.91 2.89
C LEU A 115 3.11 -9.33 3.14
N ALA A 116 1.90 -9.49 3.67
CA ALA A 116 1.29 -10.80 3.90
C ALA A 116 1.01 -11.57 2.58
N GLU A 117 0.84 -10.86 1.47
CA GLU A 117 0.71 -11.42 0.13
C GLU A 117 2.08 -11.51 -0.60
N ASN A 118 3.20 -11.44 0.12
CA ASN A 118 4.57 -11.51 -0.40
C ASN A 118 4.91 -10.43 -1.44
N ALA A 119 4.28 -9.28 -1.38
CA ALA A 119 4.69 -8.10 -2.16
C ALA A 119 5.77 -7.32 -1.42
N GLN A 120 6.70 -6.74 -2.17
CA GLN A 120 7.55 -5.68 -1.63
C GLN A 120 6.72 -4.44 -1.37
N ILE A 121 7.15 -3.60 -0.42
CA ILE A 121 6.46 -2.34 -0.12
C ILE A 121 7.41 -1.15 -0.23
N ILE A 122 6.92 -0.08 -0.84
CA ILE A 122 7.56 1.24 -0.87
C ILE A 122 6.67 2.18 -0.07
N VAL A 123 7.18 2.71 1.03
CA VAL A 123 6.40 3.56 1.94
C VAL A 123 7.18 4.83 2.27
N SER A 124 6.48 5.87 2.71
CA SER A 124 7.13 7.09 3.17
C SER A 124 7.96 6.84 4.44
N ASP A 125 9.03 7.59 4.61
CA ASP A 125 9.86 7.62 5.82
C ASP A 125 9.28 8.52 6.92
N THR A 126 7.98 8.80 6.85
CA THR A 126 7.28 9.75 7.74
C THR A 126 6.24 9.08 8.63
N SER A 127 5.77 9.83 9.61
CA SER A 127 4.69 9.43 10.52
C SER A 127 5.03 8.14 11.27
N CYS A 128 4.10 7.19 11.35
CA CYS A 128 4.28 5.92 12.05
C CYS A 128 4.93 4.80 11.19
N LEU A 129 5.11 5.02 9.88
CA LEU A 129 5.52 3.96 8.97
C LEU A 129 6.89 3.36 9.30
N PRO A 130 7.95 4.16 9.62
CA PRO A 130 9.23 3.59 10.02
C PRO A 130 9.18 2.77 11.33
N GLU A 131 8.34 3.18 12.30
CA GLU A 131 8.12 2.42 13.53
C GLU A 131 7.45 1.06 13.27
N ILE A 132 6.51 1.03 12.33
CA ILE A 132 5.70 -0.16 12.04
C ILE A 132 6.50 -1.16 11.19
N TYR A 133 7.08 -0.71 10.08
CA TYR A 133 7.71 -1.57 9.09
C TYR A 133 9.20 -1.80 9.32
N SER A 134 9.86 -0.96 10.14
CA SER A 134 11.27 -1.10 10.51
C SER A 134 12.14 -1.27 9.25
N LYS A 135 12.84 -2.40 9.09
CA LYS A 135 13.70 -2.70 7.96
C LYS A 135 13.04 -3.57 6.87
N SER A 136 11.75 -3.84 6.98
CA SER A 136 11.00 -4.68 6.03
C SER A 136 10.31 -3.86 4.93
N ALA A 137 10.70 -2.61 4.73
CA ALA A 137 10.16 -1.73 3.72
C ALA A 137 11.26 -0.92 3.03
N HIS A 138 11.03 -0.57 1.77
CA HIS A 138 11.78 0.47 1.09
C HIS A 138 11.18 1.83 1.46
N TYR A 139 12.02 2.76 1.88
CA TYR A 139 11.57 4.08 2.33
C TYR A 139 11.85 5.16 1.30
N ILE A 140 10.90 6.09 1.18
CA ILE A 140 11.02 7.27 0.32
C ILE A 140 10.64 8.53 1.08
N ASP A 141 11.26 9.65 0.72
CA ASP A 141 10.80 10.97 1.11
C ASP A 141 9.54 11.32 0.30
N PRO A 142 8.36 11.51 0.93
CA PRO A 142 7.11 11.81 0.22
C PRO A 142 7.12 13.19 -0.46
N TYR A 143 8.07 14.06 -0.12
CA TYR A 143 8.21 15.37 -0.71
C TYR A 143 9.22 15.41 -1.86
N GLN A 144 10.04 14.38 -2.02
CA GLN A 144 10.96 14.23 -3.13
C GLN A 144 10.20 13.76 -4.39
N LEU A 145 10.04 14.67 -5.36
CA LEU A 145 9.29 14.40 -6.59
C LEU A 145 10.19 14.26 -7.83
N GLU A 146 11.49 14.35 -7.68
CA GLU A 146 12.47 14.24 -8.74
C GLU A 146 13.45 13.08 -8.48
N ASN A 147 14.05 12.56 -9.56
CA ASN A 147 15.02 11.46 -9.50
C ASN A 147 14.46 10.19 -8.82
N ILE A 148 13.19 9.86 -9.13
CA ILE A 148 12.52 8.65 -8.63
C ILE A 148 12.88 7.48 -9.56
N ASP A 149 13.81 6.65 -9.11
CA ASP A 149 14.24 5.43 -9.79
C ASP A 149 13.75 4.22 -8.97
N LEU A 150 12.64 3.62 -9.42
CA LEU A 150 11.98 2.53 -8.70
C LEU A 150 12.81 1.24 -8.69
N ASP A 151 13.59 0.97 -9.73
CA ASP A 151 14.45 -0.20 -9.77
C ASP A 151 15.62 -0.06 -8.78
N LYS A 152 16.17 1.14 -8.63
CA LYS A 152 17.18 1.44 -7.61
C LYS A 152 16.60 1.32 -6.20
N ILE A 153 15.40 1.84 -5.95
CA ILE A 153 14.71 1.72 -4.65
C ILE A 153 14.52 0.24 -4.29
N LEU A 154 14.02 -0.57 -5.22
CA LEU A 154 13.76 -2.00 -4.98
C LEU A 154 15.03 -2.87 -4.96
N ALA A 155 16.17 -2.37 -5.42
CA ALA A 155 17.46 -3.06 -5.31
C ALA A 155 18.07 -2.96 -3.91
N GLU A 156 17.61 -2.06 -3.07
CA GLU A 156 18.05 -1.94 -1.68
C GLU A 156 17.61 -3.17 -0.89
N HIS A 157 18.48 -3.65 -0.01
CA HIS A 157 18.16 -4.81 0.83
C HIS A 157 17.12 -4.44 1.90
N VAL A 158 16.07 -5.25 2.00
CA VAL A 158 15.09 -5.21 3.10
C VAL A 158 15.10 -6.54 3.86
N GLU A 159 14.79 -6.49 5.15
CA GLU A 159 14.68 -7.69 5.99
C GLU A 159 13.35 -8.42 5.72
N ASP A 160 13.33 -9.73 6.02
CA ASP A 160 12.13 -10.55 5.93
C ASP A 160 10.98 -9.94 6.76
N PRO A 161 9.76 -9.82 6.21
CA PRO A 161 8.64 -9.20 6.89
C PRO A 161 8.04 -10.03 8.03
N GLU A 162 8.48 -11.27 8.24
CA GLU A 162 7.91 -12.17 9.24
C GLU A 162 7.87 -11.55 10.65
N ALA A 163 8.94 -10.83 11.03
CA ALA A 163 9.01 -10.15 12.32
C ALA A 163 7.94 -9.07 12.47
N VAL A 164 7.67 -8.31 11.41
CA VAL A 164 6.62 -7.28 11.37
C VAL A 164 5.24 -7.92 11.41
N LEU A 165 4.99 -8.92 10.58
CA LEU A 165 3.70 -9.64 10.51
C LEU A 165 3.36 -10.32 11.84
N ASN A 166 4.34 -10.92 12.51
CA ASN A 166 4.16 -11.57 13.81
C ASN A 166 3.98 -10.58 14.97
N LYS A 167 4.48 -9.35 14.84
CA LYS A 167 4.35 -8.31 15.88
C LYS A 167 2.90 -7.85 16.03
N TYR A 168 2.14 -7.76 14.94
CA TYR A 168 0.80 -7.18 14.89
C TYR A 168 -0.27 -8.26 14.66
N SER A 169 -1.24 -8.34 15.59
CA SER A 169 -2.32 -9.32 15.55
C SER A 169 -3.58 -8.76 16.19
N TRP A 170 -4.71 -8.89 15.50
CA TRP A 170 -6.03 -8.53 16.05
C TRP A 170 -6.33 -9.27 17.35
N GLU A 171 -5.97 -10.55 17.44
CA GLU A 171 -6.16 -11.36 18.65
C GLU A 171 -5.34 -10.81 19.82
N LYS A 172 -4.05 -10.51 19.62
CA LYS A 172 -3.18 -9.92 20.64
C LYS A 172 -3.72 -8.55 21.09
N SER A 173 -4.16 -7.72 20.16
CA SER A 173 -4.73 -6.40 20.45
C SER A 173 -6.01 -6.52 21.26
N ALA A 174 -6.92 -7.44 20.88
CA ALA A 174 -8.16 -7.68 21.59
C ALA A 174 -7.92 -8.22 23.02
N LYS A 175 -7.02 -9.19 23.20
CA LYS A 175 -6.64 -9.72 24.51
C LYS A 175 -6.05 -8.64 25.42
N THR A 176 -5.19 -7.79 24.88
CA THR A 176 -4.59 -6.68 25.62
C THR A 176 -5.65 -5.68 26.07
N LEU A 177 -6.54 -5.27 25.17
CA LEU A 177 -7.64 -4.36 25.48
C LEU A 177 -8.54 -4.95 26.56
N TYR A 178 -8.97 -6.20 26.41
CA TYR A 178 -9.80 -6.90 27.38
C TYR A 178 -9.15 -6.92 28.77
N SER A 179 -7.86 -7.26 28.85
CA SER A 179 -7.14 -7.30 30.11
C SER A 179 -7.06 -5.91 30.79
N LEU A 180 -6.90 -4.85 30.02
CA LEU A 180 -6.89 -3.48 30.53
C LEU A 180 -8.27 -3.08 31.07
N ILE A 181 -9.35 -3.37 30.34
CA ILE A 181 -10.72 -3.10 30.80
C ILE A 181 -10.99 -3.83 32.13
N CYS A 182 -10.65 -5.13 32.22
CA CYS A 182 -10.84 -5.90 33.45
C CYS A 182 -10.05 -5.35 34.65
N ARG A 183 -8.87 -4.73 34.41
CA ARG A 183 -8.11 -4.08 35.49
C ARG A 183 -8.74 -2.77 35.93
N CYS A 184 -9.32 -2.00 35.04
CA CYS A 184 -9.99 -0.73 35.37
C CYS A 184 -11.34 -0.93 36.07
N MET A 185 -11.93 -2.12 35.97
CA MET A 185 -13.22 -2.44 36.62
C MET A 185 -13.08 -3.04 38.04
N ARG A 186 -11.87 -3.23 38.52
CA ARG A 186 -11.55 -3.66 39.89
C ARG A 186 -11.17 -2.46 40.75
#